data_7106e36ae65d168ae06ee9a15ebcc030
#
_entry.id   7106e36ae65d168ae06ee9a15ebcc030
#
_cell.length_a   1.000
_cell.length_b   1.000
_cell.length_c   1.000
_cell.angle_alpha   90.00
_cell.angle_beta   90.00
_cell.angle_gamma   90.00
#
_symmetry.space_group_name_H-M   'P 1'
#
loop_
_entity.id
_entity.type
_entity.pdbx_description
1 polymer ?
#
loop_
_entity_poly.entity_id
_entity_poly.type
_entity_poly.pdbx_seq_one_letter_code
_entity_poly.pdbx_strand_id
1 'polypeptide(L)'
;MRFTLGLATICAIAFALPTSAHHSHGNYTDGTIDIEGVVKQVVLVVPHSYVYIDVKKGAATETWVLEATSRTGLERIGVTRDYLKIGDAIKARCHQLRDGSNGCLLGFLKGPDGVVKNWDGDTGPVPSL
;
A
#
# COMPACT_ATOMS: atom_id res chain seq x y z
N MET A 1 8.44 5.00 -71.51
CA MET A 1 7.64 5.34 -70.30
C MET A 1 8.20 4.57 -69.10
N ARG A 2 8.89 5.24 -68.22
CA ARG A 2 9.41 4.62 -67.00
C ARG A 2 8.55 5.11 -65.84
N PHE A 3 7.75 4.21 -65.24
CA PHE A 3 7.04 4.50 -64.00
C PHE A 3 7.95 4.20 -62.81
N THR A 4 8.38 5.24 -62.13
CA THR A 4 9.05 5.12 -60.81
C THR A 4 8.00 5.03 -59.72
N LEU A 5 7.86 3.84 -59.12
CA LEU A 5 7.09 3.66 -57.89
C LEU A 5 7.85 4.29 -56.72
N GLY A 6 7.32 5.38 -56.22
CA GLY A 6 7.78 5.97 -54.98
C GLY A 6 7.27 5.16 -53.77
N LEU A 7 8.18 4.54 -53.04
CA LEU A 7 7.89 3.82 -51.81
C LEU A 7 7.75 4.84 -50.67
N ALA A 8 6.53 5.15 -50.26
CA ALA A 8 6.25 5.99 -49.11
C ALA A 8 6.46 5.19 -47.82
N THR A 9 7.57 5.41 -47.15
CA THR A 9 7.85 4.84 -45.82
C THR A 9 7.03 5.62 -44.80
N ILE A 10 5.94 5.04 -44.30
CA ILE A 10 5.19 5.59 -43.17
C ILE A 10 5.94 5.23 -41.90
N CYS A 11 6.65 6.19 -41.30
CA CYS A 11 7.19 6.08 -39.93
C CYS A 11 6.03 6.13 -38.94
N ALA A 12 5.58 4.99 -38.46
CA ALA A 12 4.71 4.92 -37.31
C ALA A 12 5.50 5.28 -36.05
N ILE A 13 5.36 6.53 -35.59
CA ILE A 13 5.87 6.95 -34.29
C ILE A 13 4.96 6.35 -33.23
N ALA A 14 5.38 5.24 -32.65
CA ALA A 14 4.73 4.67 -31.47
C ALA A 14 5.01 5.61 -30.31
N PHE A 15 4.02 6.42 -29.93
CA PHE A 15 4.02 7.13 -28.66
C PHE A 15 3.87 6.09 -27.54
N ALA A 16 5.00 5.68 -26.97
CA ALA A 16 5.02 4.97 -25.70
C ALA A 16 4.54 5.95 -24.62
N LEU A 17 3.23 5.97 -24.35
CA LEU A 17 2.72 6.64 -23.18
C LEU A 17 3.32 5.92 -21.95
N PRO A 18 3.92 6.63 -20.99
CA PRO A 18 4.33 6.01 -19.75
C PRO A 18 3.06 5.49 -19.08
N THR A 19 2.85 4.19 -19.11
CA THR A 19 1.85 3.55 -18.25
C THR A 19 2.40 3.67 -16.83
N SER A 20 2.09 4.79 -16.19
CA SER A 20 2.25 4.94 -14.76
C SER A 20 1.35 3.89 -14.13
N ALA A 21 1.95 2.77 -13.72
CA ALA A 21 1.31 1.79 -12.86
C ALA A 21 1.20 2.41 -11.47
N HIS A 22 0.45 3.51 -11.36
CA HIS A 22 -0.05 3.96 -10.08
C HIS A 22 -1.08 2.91 -9.66
N HIS A 23 -0.70 2.09 -8.69
CA HIS A 23 -1.64 1.30 -7.93
C HIS A 23 -2.85 2.19 -7.65
N SER A 24 -4.04 1.68 -7.88
CA SER A 24 -5.24 2.48 -7.91
C SER A 24 -5.55 3.05 -6.51
N HIS A 25 -4.87 4.12 -6.14
CA HIS A 25 -5.23 4.96 -4.98
C HIS A 25 -6.66 5.49 -5.10
N GLY A 26 -7.30 5.31 -6.26
CA GLY A 26 -8.65 5.75 -6.56
C GLY A 26 -9.74 5.19 -5.65
N ASN A 27 -9.51 4.05 -5.00
CA ASN A 27 -10.45 3.43 -4.07
C ASN A 27 -10.33 3.99 -2.64
N TYR A 28 -9.30 4.79 -2.35
CA TYR A 28 -9.02 5.33 -1.03
C TYR A 28 -9.26 6.83 -0.97
N THR A 29 -9.53 7.34 0.22
CA THR A 29 -9.69 8.79 0.46
C THR A 29 -8.34 9.50 0.39
N ASP A 30 -8.36 10.80 0.05
CA ASP A 30 -7.14 11.62 0.02
C ASP A 30 -6.65 11.97 1.44
N GLY A 31 -7.57 12.05 2.41
CA GLY A 31 -7.26 12.27 3.82
C GLY A 31 -6.79 11.01 4.52
N THR A 32 -6.09 11.16 5.64
CA THR A 32 -5.65 10.06 6.48
C THR A 32 -6.44 9.96 7.76
N ILE A 33 -6.54 8.75 8.29
CA ILE A 33 -7.05 8.46 9.64
C ILE A 33 -5.98 7.74 10.44
N ASP A 34 -6.02 7.91 11.76
CA ASP A 34 -5.23 7.13 12.71
C ASP A 34 -6.12 6.07 13.34
N ILE A 35 -5.67 4.83 13.32
CA ILE A 35 -6.37 3.69 13.93
C ILE A 35 -5.42 2.91 14.83
N GLU A 36 -5.97 2.33 15.87
CA GLU A 36 -5.27 1.45 16.81
C GLU A 36 -5.97 0.10 16.86
N GLY A 37 -5.19 -0.96 16.91
CA GLY A 37 -5.76 -2.30 16.98
C GLY A 37 -4.74 -3.35 17.34
N VAL A 38 -5.23 -4.58 17.38
CA VAL A 38 -4.43 -5.77 17.69
C VAL A 38 -4.30 -6.62 16.43
N VAL A 39 -3.07 -7.01 16.11
CA VAL A 39 -2.78 -7.82 14.92
C VAL A 39 -3.46 -9.17 15.01
N LYS A 40 -4.25 -9.49 13.99
CA LYS A 40 -4.96 -10.76 13.83
C LYS A 40 -4.28 -11.67 12.80
N GLN A 41 -3.74 -11.08 11.73
CA GLN A 41 -3.05 -11.80 10.67
C GLN A 41 -2.10 -10.87 9.92
N VAL A 42 -0.99 -11.40 9.46
CA VAL A 42 -0.04 -10.70 8.58
C VAL A 42 0.21 -11.55 7.35
N VAL A 43 0.05 -10.97 6.16
CA VAL A 43 0.26 -11.63 4.87
C VAL A 43 1.27 -10.81 4.08
N LEU A 44 2.53 -11.24 4.05
CA LEU A 44 3.60 -10.58 3.32
C LEU A 44 3.80 -11.28 1.97
N VAL A 45 3.26 -10.68 0.91
CA VAL A 45 3.26 -11.23 -0.45
C VAL A 45 3.54 -10.15 -1.49
N VAL A 46 3.63 -10.55 -2.75
CA VAL A 46 3.73 -9.68 -3.91
C VAL A 46 2.43 -9.84 -4.71
N PRO A 47 1.83 -8.80 -5.25
CA PRO A 47 2.29 -7.39 -5.31
C PRO A 47 2.00 -6.55 -4.06
N HIS A 48 1.06 -6.94 -3.20
CA HIS A 48 0.61 -6.19 -2.02
C HIS A 48 0.56 -7.07 -0.79
N SER A 49 1.06 -6.54 0.32
CA SER A 49 0.97 -7.17 1.64
C SER A 49 -0.25 -6.65 2.40
N TYR A 50 -0.70 -7.42 3.39
CA TYR A 50 -1.89 -7.08 4.17
C TYR A 50 -1.65 -7.34 5.66
N VAL A 51 -2.13 -6.43 6.49
CA VAL A 51 -2.21 -6.61 7.94
C VAL A 51 -3.66 -6.54 8.34
N TYR A 52 -4.17 -7.59 8.95
CA TYR A 52 -5.50 -7.65 9.51
C TYR A 52 -5.42 -7.31 10.99
N ILE A 53 -6.23 -6.37 11.45
CA ILE A 53 -6.27 -5.95 12.84
C ILE A 53 -7.70 -5.95 13.37
N ASP A 54 -7.83 -6.25 14.65
CA ASP A 54 -9.07 -6.07 15.38
C ASP A 54 -9.05 -4.70 16.07
N VAL A 55 -10.02 -3.87 15.74
CA VAL A 55 -10.21 -2.50 16.25
C VAL A 55 -11.44 -2.49 17.17
N LYS A 56 -11.28 -1.94 18.36
CA LYS A 56 -12.41 -1.78 19.29
C LYS A 56 -13.29 -0.60 18.88
N LYS A 57 -14.60 -0.83 18.83
CA LYS A 57 -15.62 0.19 18.59
C LYS A 57 -16.71 0.07 19.65
N GLY A 58 -16.54 0.80 20.75
CA GLY A 58 -17.38 0.63 21.93
C GLY A 58 -17.24 -0.79 22.52
N ALA A 59 -18.36 -1.51 22.66
CA ALA A 59 -18.38 -2.90 23.12
C ALA A 59 -18.11 -3.93 22.00
N ALA A 60 -18.11 -3.50 20.73
CA ALA A 60 -17.88 -4.36 19.56
C ALA A 60 -16.41 -4.34 19.13
N THR A 61 -16.03 -5.35 18.36
CA THR A 61 -14.73 -5.45 17.70
C THR A 61 -14.97 -5.58 16.19
N GLU A 62 -14.29 -4.75 15.41
CA GLU A 62 -14.34 -4.78 13.94
C GLU A 62 -12.99 -5.18 13.40
N THR A 63 -12.96 -6.10 12.44
CA THR A 63 -11.72 -6.42 11.72
C THR A 63 -11.50 -5.41 10.60
N TRP A 64 -10.30 -4.84 10.56
CA TRP A 64 -9.83 -3.95 9.50
C TRP A 64 -8.74 -4.62 8.68
N VAL A 65 -8.70 -4.30 7.39
CA VAL A 65 -7.68 -4.77 6.45
C VAL A 65 -6.81 -3.60 6.04
N LEU A 66 -5.53 -3.65 6.39
CA LEU A 66 -4.54 -2.64 6.03
C LEU A 66 -3.73 -3.15 4.84
N GLU A 67 -3.87 -2.51 3.68
CA GLU A 67 -3.09 -2.82 2.48
C GLU A 67 -1.78 -2.06 2.51
N ALA A 68 -0.67 -2.74 2.24
CA ALA A 68 0.68 -2.19 2.19
C ALA A 68 1.39 -2.54 0.89
N THR A 69 2.59 -2.02 0.71
CA THR A 69 3.44 -2.38 -0.42
C THR A 69 3.81 -3.87 -0.42
N SER A 70 4.51 -4.31 -1.45
CA SER A 70 4.94 -5.71 -1.57
C SER A 70 5.87 -6.13 -0.44
N ARG A 71 5.93 -7.45 -0.19
CA ARG A 71 6.90 -8.04 0.73
C ARG A 71 8.32 -7.51 0.48
N THR A 72 8.75 -7.43 -0.77
CA THR A 72 10.09 -6.95 -1.13
C THR A 72 10.31 -5.48 -0.73
N GLY A 73 9.30 -4.63 -0.87
CA GLY A 73 9.34 -3.25 -0.41
C GLY A 73 9.44 -3.15 1.12
N LEU A 74 8.70 -3.98 1.83
CA LEU A 74 8.70 -4.03 3.30
C LEU A 74 10.02 -4.57 3.86
N GLU A 75 10.62 -5.59 3.25
CA GLU A 75 11.92 -6.13 3.65
C GLU A 75 13.02 -5.08 3.61
N ARG A 76 13.00 -4.15 2.64
CA ARG A 76 13.97 -3.04 2.56
C ARG A 76 13.93 -2.08 3.75
N ILE A 77 12.79 -1.96 4.40
CA ILE A 77 12.63 -1.12 5.60
C ILE A 77 12.69 -1.95 6.91
N GLY A 78 13.11 -3.20 6.83
CA GLY A 78 13.26 -4.09 7.97
C GLY A 78 11.97 -4.70 8.50
N VAL A 79 10.91 -4.74 7.68
CA VAL A 79 9.68 -5.46 7.99
C VAL A 79 9.77 -6.86 7.39
N THR A 80 10.08 -7.81 8.24
CA THR A 80 10.19 -9.24 7.92
C THR A 80 8.98 -10.00 8.50
N ARG A 81 8.93 -11.31 8.26
CA ARG A 81 7.86 -12.19 8.79
C ARG A 81 7.72 -12.15 10.32
N ASP A 82 8.82 -11.83 11.00
CA ASP A 82 8.87 -11.82 12.48
C ASP A 82 8.63 -10.43 13.08
N TYR A 83 8.45 -9.40 12.25
CA TYR A 83 8.29 -8.02 12.70
C TYR A 83 6.99 -7.78 13.45
N LEU A 84 5.87 -8.28 12.91
CA LEU A 84 4.57 -8.26 13.56
C LEU A 84 4.09 -9.67 13.83
N LYS A 85 3.53 -9.88 15.01
CA LYS A 85 2.94 -11.17 15.43
C LYS A 85 1.47 -10.99 15.79
N ILE A 86 0.72 -12.06 15.69
CA ILE A 86 -0.67 -12.09 16.16
C ILE A 86 -0.67 -11.71 17.64
N GLY A 87 -1.55 -10.78 18.00
CA GLY A 87 -1.65 -10.24 19.35
C GLY A 87 -0.88 -8.95 19.61
N ASP A 88 -0.02 -8.52 18.69
CA ASP A 88 0.71 -7.26 18.83
C ASP A 88 -0.25 -6.06 18.73
N ALA A 89 -0.12 -5.12 19.65
CA ALA A 89 -0.81 -3.84 19.59
C ALA A 89 -0.05 -2.91 18.64
N ILE A 90 -0.78 -2.30 17.69
CA ILE A 90 -0.22 -1.38 16.70
C ILE A 90 -1.03 -0.10 16.62
N LYS A 91 -0.38 0.95 16.12
CA LYS A 91 -1.02 2.18 15.70
C LYS A 91 -0.66 2.45 14.25
N ALA A 92 -1.64 2.81 13.44
CA ALA A 92 -1.46 3.01 12.02
C ALA A 92 -2.07 4.33 11.55
N ARG A 93 -1.43 4.96 10.57
CA ARG A 93 -1.96 6.07 9.78
C ARG A 93 -2.16 5.60 8.35
N CYS A 94 -3.38 5.75 7.85
CA CYS A 94 -3.76 5.18 6.57
C CYS A 94 -4.89 5.96 5.90
N HIS A 95 -5.10 5.71 4.60
CA HIS A 95 -6.19 6.26 3.81
C HIS A 95 -7.35 5.26 3.79
N GLN A 96 -8.51 5.62 4.32
CA GLN A 96 -9.67 4.73 4.38
C GLN A 96 -10.25 4.47 2.98
N LEU A 97 -10.87 3.31 2.78
CA LEU A 97 -11.67 3.04 1.58
C LEU A 97 -12.80 4.06 1.44
N ARG A 98 -13.02 4.56 0.20
CA ARG A 98 -14.04 5.59 -0.10
C ARG A 98 -15.46 5.12 0.15
N ASP A 99 -15.72 3.82 0.08
CA ASP A 99 -17.03 3.22 0.37
C ASP A 99 -17.36 3.14 1.87
N GLY A 100 -16.41 3.53 2.74
CA GLY A 100 -16.56 3.53 4.19
C GLY A 100 -16.39 2.17 4.85
N SER A 101 -16.04 1.12 4.07
CA SER A 101 -15.74 -0.20 4.64
C SER A 101 -14.44 -0.18 5.48
N ASN A 102 -14.25 -1.22 6.29
CA ASN A 102 -13.12 -1.36 7.21
C ASN A 102 -11.85 -1.80 6.47
N GLY A 103 -11.39 -0.96 5.58
CA GLY A 103 -10.18 -1.13 4.77
C GLY A 103 -9.40 0.17 4.67
N CYS A 104 -8.09 0.04 4.59
CA CYS A 104 -7.19 1.18 4.63
C CYS A 104 -5.94 0.93 3.79
N LEU A 105 -5.52 1.92 3.02
CA LEU A 105 -4.19 1.94 2.40
C LEU A 105 -3.19 2.43 3.45
N LEU A 106 -2.32 1.53 3.88
CA LEU A 106 -1.40 1.75 5.00
C LEU A 106 -0.22 2.61 4.58
N GLY A 107 -0.10 3.81 5.14
CA GLY A 107 1.07 4.67 4.98
C GLY A 107 2.11 4.40 6.08
N PHE A 108 1.74 4.59 7.34
CA PHE A 108 2.66 4.46 8.47
C PHE A 108 2.09 3.52 9.54
N LEU A 109 2.99 2.74 10.15
CA LEU A 109 2.63 1.87 11.26
C LEU A 109 3.71 1.90 12.34
N LYS A 110 3.27 2.08 13.58
CA LYS A 110 4.06 1.94 14.79
C LYS A 110 3.87 0.52 15.30
N GLY A 111 4.96 -0.25 15.28
CA GLY A 111 4.98 -1.63 15.73
C GLY A 111 5.17 -1.78 17.24
N PRO A 112 5.29 -3.03 17.73
CA PRO A 112 5.48 -3.33 19.14
C PRO A 112 6.81 -2.82 19.71
N ASP A 113 7.80 -2.57 18.85
CA ASP A 113 9.09 -1.96 19.19
C ASP A 113 9.00 -0.43 19.41
N GLY A 114 7.84 0.18 19.20
CA GLY A 114 7.63 1.61 19.29
C GLY A 114 8.16 2.42 18.10
N VAL A 115 8.70 1.76 17.07
CA VAL A 115 9.25 2.39 15.87
C VAL A 115 8.16 2.58 14.83
N VAL A 116 8.08 3.79 14.26
CA VAL A 116 7.21 4.08 13.13
C VAL A 116 7.97 3.78 11.84
N LYS A 117 7.36 3.00 10.95
CA LYS A 117 7.89 2.69 9.62
C LYS A 117 6.91 3.11 8.54
N ASN A 118 7.45 3.49 7.37
CA ASN A 118 6.65 3.78 6.18
C ASN A 118 6.35 2.48 5.42
N TRP A 119 5.10 2.03 5.45
CA TRP A 119 4.67 0.77 4.85
C TRP A 119 4.38 0.86 3.34
N ASP A 120 4.64 2.02 2.73
CA ASP A 120 4.82 2.14 1.27
C ASP A 120 6.20 1.66 0.81
N GLY A 121 7.10 1.34 1.76
CA GLY A 121 8.46 0.85 1.47
C GLY A 121 9.49 1.95 1.25
N ASP A 122 9.17 3.19 1.61
CA ASP A 122 10.07 4.33 1.54
C ASP A 122 10.87 4.49 2.85
N THR A 123 12.11 4.96 2.72
CA THR A 123 13.04 5.22 3.83
C THR A 123 13.09 6.68 4.27
N GLY A 124 12.21 7.52 3.75
CA GLY A 124 12.10 8.93 4.11
C GLY A 124 11.67 9.18 5.56
N PRO A 125 11.53 10.46 5.94
CA PRO A 125 11.07 10.84 7.27
C PRO A 125 9.70 10.26 7.60
N VAL A 126 9.51 9.86 8.86
CA VAL A 126 8.23 9.31 9.36
C VAL A 126 7.58 10.29 10.35
N PRO A 127 6.23 10.36 10.39
CA PRO A 127 5.52 11.17 11.37
C PRO A 127 5.56 10.52 12.75
N SER A 128 5.17 11.28 13.77
CA SER A 128 4.80 10.71 15.08
C SER A 128 3.41 10.06 14.99
N LEU A 129 3.26 8.90 15.62
CA LEU A 129 1.98 8.18 15.80
C LEU A 129 1.70 7.93 17.29
#